data_f3d17b2df9f7547c39821a7515bd1467
#
_entry.id   f3d17b2df9f7547c39821a7515bd1467
#
_cell.length_a   1.000
_cell.length_b   1.000
_cell.length_c   1.000
_cell.angle_alpha   90.00
_cell.angle_beta   90.00
_cell.angle_gamma   90.00
#
_symmetry.space_group_name_H-M   'P 1'
#
loop_
_entity.id
_entity.type
_entity.pdbx_description
1 polymer ?
#
loop_
_entity_poly.entity_id
_entity_poly.type
_entity_poly.pdbx_seq_one_letter_code
_entity_poly.pdbx_strand_id
1 'polypeptide(L)'
;MKLKGKKILLIGGSTGIGKSIAKEVIRQGAKLIVFGLHKPDYKSEFYKVNITNENEIKEAFEKINKIDIVINNSGIAKILSLKKTTTEIFNEIMDTNFKGCFLVCRYALPKLSKGSCIINISSIAGIKSFSNYGAYCASKSAIISFTKTLALELAPRKIRVNCIAPGIIDTPIFSKMLRSKKEVEKQLKEWIKEVPLKRLGKPEEIAHAVIFLAENEFVNGIILSVDGGESAT
;
A
#
# COMPACT_ATOMS: atom_id res chain seq x y z
N MET A 1 15.11 -0.30 19.07
CA MET A 1 14.41 -0.65 17.82
C MET A 1 13.15 -1.45 18.17
N LYS A 2 12.00 -0.83 18.07
CA LYS A 2 10.70 -1.43 18.49
C LYS A 2 10.25 -2.58 17.56
N LEU A 3 10.77 -2.66 16.33
CA LEU A 3 10.42 -3.74 15.39
C LEU A 3 11.39 -4.93 15.43
N LYS A 4 12.40 -4.93 16.31
CA LYS A 4 13.36 -6.03 16.42
C LYS A 4 12.65 -7.36 16.66
N GLY A 5 12.88 -8.33 15.77
CA GLY A 5 12.30 -9.67 15.85
C GLY A 5 10.84 -9.80 15.40
N LYS A 6 10.10 -8.70 15.15
CA LYS A 6 8.74 -8.73 14.62
C LYS A 6 8.71 -9.35 13.24
N LYS A 7 7.73 -10.20 12.96
CA LYS A 7 7.48 -10.77 11.64
C LYS A 7 6.54 -9.86 10.86
N ILE A 8 7.04 -9.30 9.76
CA ILE A 8 6.30 -8.35 8.91
C ILE A 8 6.05 -9.01 7.56
N LEU A 9 4.79 -9.05 7.14
CA LEU A 9 4.38 -9.41 5.80
C LEU A 9 4.17 -8.14 4.98
N LEU A 10 4.94 -7.98 3.91
CA LEU A 10 4.83 -6.89 2.95
C LEU A 10 4.35 -7.38 1.61
N ILE A 11 3.29 -6.80 1.10
CA ILE A 11 2.76 -7.07 -0.22
C ILE A 11 3.30 -6.04 -1.21
N GLY A 12 4.08 -6.50 -2.22
CA GLY A 12 4.65 -5.61 -3.22
C GLY A 12 5.89 -4.85 -2.75
N GLY A 13 6.95 -5.58 -2.38
CA GLY A 13 8.19 -5.02 -1.84
C GLY A 13 9.32 -4.76 -2.85
N SER A 14 9.18 -5.10 -4.14
CA SER A 14 10.33 -5.10 -5.07
C SER A 14 10.76 -3.72 -5.57
N THR A 15 9.88 -2.73 -5.62
CA THR A 15 10.17 -1.39 -6.16
C THR A 15 9.48 -0.27 -5.37
N GLY A 16 9.86 0.98 -5.64
CA GLY A 16 9.19 2.19 -5.15
C GLY A 16 8.99 2.22 -3.63
N ILE A 17 7.79 2.60 -3.21
CA ILE A 17 7.39 2.69 -1.80
C ILE A 17 7.65 1.37 -1.06
N GLY A 18 7.23 0.23 -1.65
CA GLY A 18 7.41 -1.07 -1.01
C GLY A 18 8.87 -1.44 -0.76
N LYS A 19 9.77 -1.12 -1.70
CA LYS A 19 11.21 -1.34 -1.50
C LYS A 19 11.77 -0.46 -0.39
N SER A 20 11.33 0.77 -0.28
CA SER A 20 11.75 1.68 0.79
C SER A 20 11.24 1.21 2.15
N ILE A 21 9.96 0.80 2.24
CA ILE A 21 9.39 0.18 3.45
C ILE A 21 10.22 -1.05 3.85
N ALA A 22 10.52 -1.94 2.89
CA ALA A 22 11.31 -3.14 3.17
C ALA A 22 12.67 -2.84 3.77
N LYS A 23 13.43 -1.90 3.17
CA LYS A 23 14.73 -1.47 3.67
C LYS A 23 14.63 -0.92 5.10
N GLU A 24 13.62 -0.10 5.37
CA GLU A 24 13.44 0.51 6.68
C GLU A 24 13.07 -0.51 7.75
N VAL A 25 12.14 -1.44 7.50
CA VAL A 25 11.76 -2.47 8.48
C VAL A 25 12.92 -3.45 8.75
N ILE A 26 13.74 -3.76 7.74
CA ILE A 26 14.97 -4.55 7.92
C ILE A 26 15.96 -3.80 8.79
N ARG A 27 16.17 -2.49 8.55
CA ARG A 27 17.03 -1.63 9.36
C ARG A 27 16.59 -1.58 10.82
N GLN A 28 15.28 -1.68 11.08
CA GLN A 28 14.68 -1.77 12.42
C GLN A 28 14.80 -3.18 13.06
N GLY A 29 15.40 -4.14 12.37
CA GLY A 29 15.64 -5.50 12.88
C GLY A 29 14.44 -6.43 12.78
N ALA A 30 13.45 -6.12 11.95
CA ALA A 30 12.33 -7.00 11.69
C ALA A 30 12.71 -8.20 10.80
N LYS A 31 11.94 -9.29 10.91
CA LYS A 31 11.97 -10.43 9.99
C LYS A 31 10.94 -10.17 8.88
N LEU A 32 11.41 -10.02 7.65
CA LEU A 32 10.57 -9.62 6.53
C LEU A 32 10.18 -10.80 5.66
N ILE A 33 8.88 -10.94 5.43
CA ILE A 33 8.25 -11.83 4.45
C ILE A 33 7.68 -10.94 3.34
N VAL A 34 7.93 -11.28 2.09
CA VAL A 34 7.44 -10.52 0.94
C VAL A 34 6.57 -11.40 0.04
N PHE A 35 5.35 -10.94 -0.25
CA PHE A 35 4.53 -11.45 -1.35
C PHE A 35 4.63 -10.52 -2.55
N GLY A 36 4.82 -11.07 -3.75
CA GLY A 36 4.89 -10.29 -4.97
C GLY A 36 5.25 -11.12 -6.19
N LEU A 37 5.16 -10.50 -7.36
CA LEU A 37 5.45 -11.17 -8.64
C LEU A 37 6.96 -11.30 -8.93
N HIS A 38 7.76 -10.40 -8.34
CA HIS A 38 9.20 -10.32 -8.59
C HIS A 38 9.98 -10.41 -7.28
N LYS A 39 11.00 -11.27 -7.26
CA LYS A 39 11.92 -11.42 -6.12
C LYS A 39 12.66 -10.09 -5.88
N PRO A 40 12.69 -9.59 -4.64
CA PRO A 40 13.44 -8.38 -4.31
C PRO A 40 14.96 -8.62 -4.30
N ASP A 41 15.73 -7.54 -4.41
CA ASP A 41 17.19 -7.52 -4.39
C ASP A 41 17.78 -7.35 -2.96
N TYR A 42 16.98 -7.58 -1.93
CA TYR A 42 17.38 -7.54 -0.53
C TYR A 42 16.99 -8.83 0.19
N LYS A 43 17.60 -9.07 1.36
CA LYS A 43 17.35 -10.30 2.15
C LYS A 43 15.92 -10.30 2.73
N SER A 44 15.13 -11.29 2.33
CA SER A 44 13.78 -11.53 2.85
C SER A 44 13.35 -12.96 2.59
N GLU A 45 12.38 -13.45 3.33
CA GLU A 45 11.60 -14.62 2.94
C GLU A 45 10.65 -14.18 1.82
N PHE A 46 10.72 -14.82 0.65
CA PHE A 46 9.96 -14.40 -0.53
C PHE A 46 9.07 -15.52 -1.04
N TYR A 47 7.81 -15.17 -1.27
CA TYR A 47 6.83 -16.02 -1.97
C TYR A 47 6.37 -15.31 -3.23
N LYS A 48 6.49 -15.98 -4.38
CA LYS A 48 5.89 -15.49 -5.62
C LYS A 48 4.39 -15.69 -5.53
N VAL A 49 3.65 -14.59 -5.39
CA VAL A 49 2.20 -14.58 -5.19
C VAL A 49 1.59 -13.50 -6.06
N ASN A 50 0.66 -13.87 -6.92
CA ASN A 50 -0.26 -12.96 -7.56
C ASN A 50 -1.46 -12.73 -6.64
N ILE A 51 -1.58 -11.53 -6.07
CA ILE A 51 -2.64 -11.21 -5.11
C ILE A 51 -4.05 -11.13 -5.73
N THR A 52 -4.18 -11.23 -7.05
CA THR A 52 -5.48 -11.38 -7.72
C THR A 52 -5.95 -12.84 -7.76
N ASN A 53 -5.05 -13.79 -7.46
CA ASN A 53 -5.31 -15.21 -7.41
C ASN A 53 -5.44 -15.67 -5.93
N GLU A 54 -6.67 -15.99 -5.52
CA GLU A 54 -6.98 -16.37 -4.14
C GLU A 54 -6.27 -17.67 -3.72
N ASN A 55 -6.10 -18.64 -4.63
CA ASN A 55 -5.44 -19.91 -4.32
C ASN A 55 -3.95 -19.68 -4.01
N GLU A 56 -3.25 -18.85 -4.77
CA GLU A 56 -1.84 -18.53 -4.50
C GLU A 56 -1.67 -17.84 -3.14
N ILE A 57 -2.60 -16.95 -2.77
CA ILE A 57 -2.61 -16.32 -1.45
C ILE A 57 -2.79 -17.37 -0.36
N LYS A 58 -3.80 -18.25 -0.48
CA LYS A 58 -4.10 -19.32 0.48
C LYS A 58 -2.88 -20.23 0.71
N GLU A 59 -2.30 -20.76 -0.37
CA GLU A 59 -1.13 -21.63 -0.31
C GLU A 59 0.09 -20.97 0.34
N ALA A 60 0.30 -19.66 0.08
CA ALA A 60 1.38 -18.91 0.71
C ALA A 60 1.15 -18.73 2.21
N PHE A 61 -0.09 -18.43 2.64
CA PHE A 61 -0.43 -18.30 4.05
C PHE A 61 -0.37 -19.63 4.82
N GLU A 62 -0.56 -20.79 4.17
CA GLU A 62 -0.38 -22.11 4.80
C GLU A 62 1.06 -22.31 5.30
N LYS A 63 2.04 -21.70 4.64
CA LYS A 63 3.47 -21.77 4.99
C LYS A 63 3.88 -20.79 6.10
N ILE A 64 2.99 -19.90 6.51
CA ILE A 64 3.25 -18.85 7.51
C ILE A 64 2.49 -19.17 8.80
N ASN A 65 3.22 -19.21 9.93
CA ASN A 65 2.61 -19.54 11.22
C ASN A 65 2.08 -18.30 11.96
N LYS A 66 2.85 -17.22 11.97
CA LYS A 66 2.52 -16.00 12.72
C LYS A 66 2.99 -14.75 11.97
N ILE A 67 2.19 -13.67 12.08
CA ILE A 67 2.51 -12.34 11.55
C ILE A 67 2.23 -11.32 12.66
N ASP A 68 3.15 -10.38 12.85
CA ASP A 68 2.94 -9.26 13.78
C ASP A 68 2.41 -8.02 13.05
N ILE A 69 2.86 -7.79 11.80
CA ILE A 69 2.45 -6.63 10.99
C ILE A 69 2.19 -7.07 9.56
N VAL A 70 1.07 -6.65 8.98
CA VAL A 70 0.76 -6.77 7.55
C VAL A 70 0.81 -5.39 6.92
N ILE A 71 1.51 -5.26 5.78
CA ILE A 71 1.59 -4.02 5.01
C ILE A 71 1.11 -4.30 3.59
N ASN A 72 -0.09 -3.85 3.26
CA ASN A 72 -0.68 -3.95 1.92
C ASN A 72 -0.24 -2.75 1.08
N ASN A 73 0.80 -2.94 0.25
CA ASN A 73 1.33 -1.86 -0.58
C ASN A 73 1.12 -2.08 -2.09
N SER A 74 0.89 -3.30 -2.56
CA SER A 74 0.68 -3.54 -4.00
C SER A 74 -0.46 -2.71 -4.57
N GLY A 75 -0.24 -2.19 -5.77
CA GLY A 75 -1.26 -1.46 -6.50
C GLY A 75 -0.80 -1.04 -7.88
N ILE A 76 -1.77 -0.81 -8.75
CA ILE A 76 -1.59 -0.29 -10.10
C ILE A 76 -2.42 0.96 -10.30
N ALA A 77 -2.02 1.82 -11.23
CA ALA A 77 -2.76 3.00 -11.63
C ALA A 77 -2.78 3.11 -13.16
N LYS A 78 -3.94 3.52 -13.70
CA LYS A 78 -4.11 3.84 -15.13
C LYS A 78 -4.88 5.14 -15.23
N ILE A 79 -4.41 6.06 -16.08
CA ILE A 79 -5.04 7.35 -16.33
C ILE A 79 -5.88 7.21 -17.60
N LEU A 80 -7.18 7.03 -17.44
CA LEU A 80 -8.11 6.81 -18.54
C LEU A 80 -9.45 7.48 -18.25
N SER A 81 -10.01 8.17 -19.26
CA SER A 81 -11.38 8.66 -19.16
C SER A 81 -12.38 7.49 -19.04
N LEU A 82 -13.55 7.75 -18.48
CA LEU A 82 -14.60 6.72 -18.33
C LEU A 82 -14.89 6.00 -19.66
N LYS A 83 -14.97 6.74 -20.77
CA LYS A 83 -15.20 6.18 -22.12
C LYS A 83 -14.12 5.19 -22.57
N LYS A 84 -12.87 5.34 -22.09
CA LYS A 84 -11.72 4.48 -22.43
C LYS A 84 -11.45 3.38 -21.38
N THR A 85 -12.14 3.42 -20.25
CA THR A 85 -12.02 2.40 -19.21
C THR A 85 -12.94 1.23 -19.54
N THR A 86 -12.36 0.16 -20.09
CA THR A 86 -13.13 -1.06 -20.35
C THR A 86 -13.38 -1.83 -19.06
N THR A 87 -14.30 -2.82 -19.08
CA THR A 87 -14.57 -3.68 -17.93
C THR A 87 -13.33 -4.45 -17.48
N GLU A 88 -12.48 -4.90 -18.41
CA GLU A 88 -11.24 -5.61 -18.12
C GLU A 88 -10.24 -4.71 -17.38
N ILE A 89 -10.09 -3.46 -17.82
CA ILE A 89 -9.24 -2.46 -17.16
C ILE A 89 -9.78 -2.13 -15.76
N PHE A 90 -11.09 -1.96 -15.64
CA PHE A 90 -11.73 -1.73 -14.36
C PHE A 90 -11.48 -2.91 -13.41
N ASN A 91 -11.72 -4.14 -13.86
CA ASN A 91 -11.50 -5.35 -13.07
C ASN A 91 -10.02 -5.50 -12.67
N GLU A 92 -9.08 -5.27 -13.58
CA GLU A 92 -7.63 -5.33 -13.28
C GLU A 92 -7.25 -4.37 -12.14
N ILE A 93 -7.77 -3.15 -12.15
CA ILE A 93 -7.51 -2.15 -11.11
C ILE A 93 -8.17 -2.57 -9.78
N MET A 94 -9.44 -2.97 -9.81
CA MET A 94 -10.17 -3.36 -8.61
C MET A 94 -9.63 -4.64 -7.99
N ASP A 95 -9.34 -5.65 -8.81
CA ASP A 95 -8.79 -6.93 -8.35
C ASP A 95 -7.40 -6.75 -7.73
N THR A 96 -6.54 -5.95 -8.36
CA THR A 96 -5.19 -5.73 -7.82
C THR A 96 -5.22 -4.84 -6.58
N ASN A 97 -5.91 -3.68 -6.63
CA ASN A 97 -5.80 -2.68 -5.58
C ASN A 97 -6.65 -3.03 -4.36
N PHE A 98 -7.92 -3.44 -4.57
CA PHE A 98 -8.86 -3.64 -3.47
C PHE A 98 -9.08 -5.11 -3.14
N LYS A 99 -9.50 -5.95 -4.10
CA LYS A 99 -9.77 -7.38 -3.83
C LYS A 99 -8.53 -8.10 -3.29
N GLY A 100 -7.35 -7.84 -3.87
CA GLY A 100 -6.08 -8.40 -3.37
C GLY A 100 -5.80 -7.99 -1.93
N CYS A 101 -5.99 -6.71 -1.59
CA CYS A 101 -5.86 -6.21 -0.22
C CYS A 101 -6.84 -6.89 0.74
N PHE A 102 -8.12 -7.03 0.33
CA PHE A 102 -9.15 -7.71 1.09
C PHE A 102 -8.78 -9.18 1.34
N LEU A 103 -8.39 -9.92 0.31
CA LEU A 103 -8.00 -11.32 0.43
C LEU A 103 -6.78 -11.51 1.35
N VAL A 104 -5.75 -10.68 1.19
CA VAL A 104 -4.58 -10.72 2.08
C VAL A 104 -5.01 -10.49 3.54
N CYS A 105 -5.83 -9.47 3.82
CA CYS A 105 -6.34 -9.23 5.17
C CYS A 105 -7.10 -10.45 5.69
N ARG A 106 -8.02 -11.03 4.91
CA ARG A 106 -8.83 -12.20 5.27
C ARG A 106 -7.96 -13.39 5.66
N TYR A 107 -6.97 -13.76 4.83
CA TYR A 107 -6.08 -14.90 5.10
C TYR A 107 -5.04 -14.60 6.18
N ALA A 108 -4.72 -13.34 6.44
CA ALA A 108 -3.85 -12.95 7.55
C ALA A 108 -4.54 -13.07 8.93
N LEU A 109 -5.87 -12.92 9.02
CA LEU A 109 -6.61 -12.87 10.30
C LEU A 109 -6.29 -14.01 11.28
N PRO A 110 -6.21 -15.31 10.86
CA PRO A 110 -5.86 -16.39 11.78
C PRO A 110 -4.38 -16.38 12.20
N LYS A 111 -3.52 -15.62 11.52
CA LYS A 111 -2.08 -15.50 11.81
C LYS A 111 -1.75 -14.29 12.71
N LEU A 112 -2.74 -13.43 12.94
CA LEU A 112 -2.62 -12.21 13.75
C LEU A 112 -3.07 -12.46 15.18
N SER A 113 -2.37 -11.88 16.14
CA SER A 113 -2.64 -11.97 17.57
C SER A 113 -2.75 -10.58 18.21
N LYS A 114 -3.08 -10.52 19.48
CA LYS A 114 -3.09 -9.26 20.27
C LYS A 114 -1.79 -8.48 20.05
N GLY A 115 -1.92 -7.19 19.75
CA GLY A 115 -0.81 -6.28 19.48
C GLY A 115 -0.33 -6.27 18.01
N SER A 116 -0.94 -7.09 17.15
CA SER A 116 -0.69 -7.05 15.70
C SER A 116 -1.24 -5.77 15.06
N CYS A 117 -0.72 -5.42 13.88
CA CYS A 117 -1.13 -4.25 13.12
C CYS A 117 -1.28 -4.56 11.63
N ILE A 118 -2.30 -3.98 10.99
CA ILE A 118 -2.46 -3.95 9.53
C ILE A 118 -2.28 -2.50 9.07
N ILE A 119 -1.46 -2.28 8.04
CA ILE A 119 -1.25 -0.97 7.43
C ILE A 119 -1.54 -1.10 5.94
N ASN A 120 -2.57 -0.41 5.48
CA ASN A 120 -2.96 -0.39 4.08
C ASN A 120 -2.41 0.87 3.39
N ILE A 121 -1.83 0.72 2.20
CA ILE A 121 -1.38 1.87 1.39
C ILE A 121 -2.45 2.18 0.37
N SER A 122 -3.19 3.28 0.63
CA SER A 122 -4.16 3.84 -0.31
C SER A 122 -3.49 4.89 -1.22
N SER A 123 -4.05 6.07 -1.31
CA SER A 123 -3.58 7.25 -2.03
C SER A 123 -4.44 8.44 -1.62
N ILE A 124 -3.96 9.67 -1.82
CA ILE A 124 -4.84 10.85 -1.79
C ILE A 124 -5.97 10.74 -2.81
N ALA A 125 -5.81 9.95 -3.89
CA ALA A 125 -6.86 9.63 -4.85
C ALA A 125 -8.04 8.85 -4.23
N GLY A 126 -7.90 8.33 -3.01
CA GLY A 126 -8.99 7.78 -2.22
C GLY A 126 -9.72 8.82 -1.36
N ILE A 127 -9.12 10.01 -1.19
CA ILE A 127 -9.65 11.13 -0.38
C ILE A 127 -10.29 12.18 -1.27
N LYS A 128 -9.58 12.59 -2.34
CA LYS A 128 -10.05 13.54 -3.35
C LYS A 128 -10.07 12.88 -4.72
N SER A 129 -10.85 13.40 -5.64
CA SER A 129 -11.01 12.82 -6.98
C SER A 129 -10.15 13.54 -8.00
N PHE A 130 -9.70 12.81 -9.01
CA PHE A 130 -8.94 13.34 -10.14
C PHE A 130 -9.59 12.94 -11.45
N SER A 131 -9.64 13.87 -12.41
CA SER A 131 -10.15 13.59 -13.75
C SER A 131 -9.36 12.45 -14.41
N ASN A 132 -10.05 11.54 -15.07
CA ASN A 132 -9.48 10.33 -15.72
C ASN A 132 -8.90 9.26 -14.77
N TYR A 133 -9.17 9.33 -13.47
CA TYR A 133 -8.74 8.32 -12.49
C TYR A 133 -9.90 7.52 -11.89
N GLY A 134 -11.08 7.47 -12.51
CA GLY A 134 -12.31 6.95 -11.91
C GLY A 134 -12.16 5.59 -11.22
N ALA A 135 -11.71 4.55 -11.93
CA ALA A 135 -11.51 3.22 -11.35
C ALA A 135 -10.42 3.20 -10.25
N TYR A 136 -9.34 3.97 -10.45
CA TYR A 136 -8.26 4.07 -9.46
C TYR A 136 -8.73 4.76 -8.18
N CYS A 137 -9.39 5.93 -8.29
CA CYS A 137 -9.95 6.63 -7.13
C CYS A 137 -10.94 5.74 -6.38
N ALA A 138 -11.85 5.07 -7.08
CA ALA A 138 -12.80 4.14 -6.48
C ALA A 138 -12.09 3.02 -5.70
N SER A 139 -11.04 2.39 -6.29
CA SER A 139 -10.29 1.33 -5.62
C SER A 139 -9.57 1.82 -4.36
N LYS A 140 -9.03 3.05 -4.37
CA LYS A 140 -8.32 3.65 -3.23
C LYS A 140 -9.27 4.14 -2.15
N SER A 141 -10.45 4.65 -2.51
CA SER A 141 -11.54 4.95 -1.56
C SER A 141 -12.07 3.69 -0.88
N ALA A 142 -12.20 2.58 -1.63
CA ALA A 142 -12.59 1.28 -1.07
C ALA A 142 -11.61 0.81 0.01
N ILE A 143 -10.28 0.95 -0.18
CA ILE A 143 -9.26 0.64 0.83
C ILE A 143 -9.45 1.51 2.10
N ILE A 144 -9.75 2.80 1.95
CA ILE A 144 -9.98 3.72 3.07
C ILE A 144 -11.18 3.28 3.90
N SER A 145 -12.33 3.03 3.24
CA SER A 145 -13.55 2.56 3.91
C SER A 145 -13.32 1.22 4.60
N PHE A 146 -12.71 0.26 3.89
CA PHE A 146 -12.38 -1.06 4.41
C PHE A 146 -11.45 -1.00 5.63
N THR A 147 -10.45 -0.11 5.60
CA THR A 147 -9.55 0.11 6.75
C THR A 147 -10.33 0.51 8.01
N LYS A 148 -11.25 1.47 7.89
CA LYS A 148 -12.07 1.94 9.02
C LYS A 148 -12.97 0.82 9.56
N THR A 149 -13.59 0.04 8.68
CA THR A 149 -14.41 -1.12 9.07
C THR A 149 -13.58 -2.16 9.82
N LEU A 150 -12.44 -2.57 9.27
CA LEU A 150 -11.56 -3.54 9.94
C LEU A 150 -11.01 -3.03 11.28
N ALA A 151 -10.73 -1.74 11.39
CA ALA A 151 -10.27 -1.14 12.65
C ALA A 151 -11.28 -1.33 13.78
N LEU A 152 -12.58 -1.23 13.47
CA LEU A 152 -13.67 -1.47 14.42
C LEU A 152 -13.85 -2.97 14.70
N GLU A 153 -13.89 -3.80 13.68
CA GLU A 153 -14.09 -5.25 13.80
C GLU A 153 -12.96 -5.94 14.59
N LEU A 154 -11.73 -5.48 14.44
CA LEU A 154 -10.56 -6.11 15.03
C LEU A 154 -10.12 -5.48 16.37
N ALA A 155 -10.67 -4.34 16.75
CA ALA A 155 -10.39 -3.68 18.04
C ALA A 155 -10.62 -4.59 19.25
N PRO A 156 -11.71 -5.42 19.33
CA PRO A 156 -11.89 -6.36 20.45
C PRO A 156 -10.74 -7.39 20.55
N ARG A 157 -10.10 -7.74 19.43
CA ARG A 157 -8.92 -8.61 19.38
C ARG A 157 -7.61 -7.87 19.69
N LYS A 158 -7.67 -6.55 19.95
CA LYS A 158 -6.50 -5.66 20.13
C LYS A 158 -5.55 -5.69 18.92
N ILE A 159 -6.12 -5.76 17.72
CA ILE A 159 -5.42 -5.65 16.44
C ILE A 159 -5.76 -4.28 15.87
N ARG A 160 -4.76 -3.49 15.49
CA ARG A 160 -4.95 -2.15 14.92
C ARG A 160 -4.94 -2.21 13.39
N VAL A 161 -5.74 -1.39 12.76
CA VAL A 161 -5.78 -1.26 11.31
C VAL A 161 -5.74 0.23 10.95
N ASN A 162 -4.75 0.63 10.15
CA ASN A 162 -4.57 2.01 9.72
C ASN A 162 -4.29 2.08 8.22
N CYS A 163 -4.43 3.26 7.66
CA CYS A 163 -4.16 3.53 6.25
C CYS A 163 -3.19 4.70 6.10
N ILE A 164 -2.31 4.61 5.12
CA ILE A 164 -1.54 5.74 4.63
C ILE A 164 -2.10 6.12 3.26
N ALA A 165 -2.27 7.42 3.02
CA ALA A 165 -2.68 8.01 1.76
C ALA A 165 -1.51 8.86 1.20
N PRO A 166 -0.60 8.25 0.42
CA PRO A 166 0.48 8.99 -0.23
C PRO A 166 -0.05 9.99 -1.26
N GLY A 167 0.61 11.12 -1.38
CA GLY A 167 0.51 12.02 -2.53
C GLY A 167 1.38 11.54 -3.70
N ILE A 168 1.96 12.48 -4.42
CA ILE A 168 2.81 12.20 -5.58
C ILE A 168 4.23 11.85 -5.08
N ILE A 169 4.56 10.56 -5.06
CA ILE A 169 5.84 10.02 -4.55
C ILE A 169 6.74 9.62 -5.72
N ASP A 170 8.00 10.02 -5.68
CA ASP A 170 9.01 9.69 -6.69
C ASP A 170 9.25 8.18 -6.75
N THR A 171 8.62 7.52 -7.71
CA THR A 171 8.63 6.06 -7.86
C THR A 171 8.53 5.65 -9.33
N PRO A 172 8.94 4.41 -9.67
CA PRO A 172 8.81 3.88 -11.02
C PRO A 172 7.36 3.70 -11.52
N ILE A 173 6.35 3.95 -10.69
CA ILE A 173 4.93 3.81 -11.10
C ILE A 173 4.60 4.74 -12.26
N PHE A 174 5.16 5.95 -12.30
CA PHE A 174 4.88 6.94 -13.33
C PHE A 174 5.35 6.50 -14.72
N SER A 175 6.48 5.78 -14.82
CA SER A 175 6.95 5.23 -16.09
C SER A 175 6.04 4.13 -16.66
N LYS A 176 5.20 3.53 -15.80
CA LYS A 176 4.20 2.54 -16.22
C LYS A 176 2.84 3.17 -16.57
N MET A 177 2.60 4.40 -16.13
CA MET A 177 1.34 5.13 -16.36
C MET A 177 1.37 5.94 -17.65
N LEU A 178 2.54 6.40 -18.08
CA LEU A 178 2.73 7.31 -19.21
C LEU A 178 3.58 6.64 -20.30
N ARG A 179 3.38 7.08 -21.56
CA ARG A 179 3.92 6.41 -22.73
C ARG A 179 5.41 6.69 -23.00
N SER A 180 5.91 7.81 -22.50
CA SER A 180 7.29 8.23 -22.76
C SER A 180 7.91 8.96 -21.57
N LYS A 181 9.25 8.94 -21.49
CA LYS A 181 10.00 9.68 -20.45
C LYS A 181 9.69 11.19 -20.49
N LYS A 182 9.54 11.77 -21.68
CA LYS A 182 9.19 13.20 -21.86
C LYS A 182 7.80 13.53 -21.31
N GLU A 183 6.81 12.64 -21.50
CA GLU A 183 5.48 12.80 -20.90
C GLU A 183 5.54 12.70 -19.38
N VAL A 184 6.32 11.76 -18.83
CA VAL A 184 6.52 11.64 -17.37
C VAL A 184 7.09 12.94 -16.81
N GLU A 185 8.19 13.45 -17.37
CA GLU A 185 8.85 14.68 -16.92
C GLU A 185 7.91 15.90 -16.97
N LYS A 186 7.15 16.04 -18.07
CA LYS A 186 6.17 17.12 -18.23
C LYS A 186 5.08 17.02 -17.17
N GLN A 187 4.49 15.83 -17.01
CA GLN A 187 3.39 15.61 -16.09
C GLN A 187 3.82 15.82 -14.63
N LEU A 188 5.02 15.35 -14.26
CA LEU A 188 5.56 15.56 -12.90
C LEU A 188 5.75 17.05 -12.60
N LYS A 189 6.22 17.84 -13.57
CA LYS A 189 6.36 19.30 -13.39
C LYS A 189 5.01 19.97 -13.12
N GLU A 190 3.93 19.55 -13.81
CA GLU A 190 2.59 20.07 -13.56
C GLU A 190 2.08 19.66 -12.18
N TRP A 191 2.20 18.38 -11.82
CA TRP A 191 1.77 17.89 -10.53
C TRP A 191 2.50 18.54 -9.35
N ILE A 192 3.82 18.78 -9.46
CA ILE A 192 4.60 19.47 -8.42
C ILE A 192 4.03 20.87 -8.14
N LYS A 193 3.47 21.56 -9.15
CA LYS A 193 2.86 22.88 -8.94
C LYS A 193 1.62 22.82 -8.04
N GLU A 194 0.90 21.70 -8.06
CA GLU A 194 -0.31 21.48 -7.24
C GLU A 194 0.03 21.13 -5.79
N VAL A 195 1.19 20.52 -5.54
CA VAL A 195 1.66 20.18 -4.19
C VAL A 195 2.09 21.45 -3.44
N PRO A 196 1.51 21.80 -2.29
CA PRO A 196 1.91 22.99 -1.51
C PRO A 196 3.41 23.05 -1.18
N LEU A 197 4.04 21.92 -0.81
CA LEU A 197 5.48 21.84 -0.54
C LEU A 197 6.36 21.88 -1.81
N LYS A 198 5.78 22.02 -3.02
CA LYS A 198 6.48 22.22 -4.30
C LYS A 198 7.56 21.19 -4.64
N ARG A 199 7.38 19.97 -4.20
CA ARG A 199 8.24 18.82 -4.52
C ARG A 199 7.49 17.51 -4.54
N LEU A 200 8.10 16.50 -5.13
CA LEU A 200 7.65 15.10 -4.93
C LEU A 200 7.98 14.64 -3.51
N GLY A 201 7.14 13.77 -2.97
CA GLY A 201 7.48 12.99 -1.80
C GLY A 201 8.53 11.92 -2.14
N LYS A 202 9.32 11.54 -1.14
CA LYS A 202 10.29 10.43 -1.27
C LYS A 202 9.67 9.15 -0.72
N PRO A 203 9.98 7.97 -1.30
CA PRO A 203 9.52 6.68 -0.76
C PRO A 203 9.86 6.48 0.73
N GLU A 204 10.97 7.05 1.21
CA GLU A 204 11.41 7.00 2.60
C GLU A 204 10.44 7.71 3.54
N GLU A 205 9.78 8.79 3.08
CA GLU A 205 8.79 9.52 3.88
C GLU A 205 7.55 8.66 4.15
N ILE A 206 7.17 7.82 3.19
CA ILE A 206 6.11 6.82 3.38
C ILE A 206 6.57 5.69 4.31
N ALA A 207 7.83 5.23 4.17
CA ALA A 207 8.38 4.23 5.06
C ALA A 207 8.40 4.70 6.52
N HIS A 208 8.76 5.97 6.79
CA HIS A 208 8.70 6.57 8.13
C HIS A 208 7.27 6.58 8.71
N ALA A 209 6.28 6.91 7.88
CA ALA A 209 4.87 6.86 8.29
C ALA A 209 4.42 5.42 8.62
N VAL A 210 4.88 4.42 7.87
CA VAL A 210 4.65 2.99 8.18
C VAL A 210 5.23 2.65 9.55
N ILE A 211 6.47 3.04 9.85
CA ILE A 211 7.08 2.78 11.17
C ILE A 211 6.29 3.45 12.28
N PHE A 212 5.89 4.72 12.11
CA PHE A 212 5.06 5.43 13.09
C PHE A 212 3.77 4.66 13.41
N LEU A 213 3.02 4.23 12.38
CA LEU A 213 1.77 3.49 12.56
C LEU A 213 1.99 2.08 13.15
N ALA A 214 3.12 1.45 12.83
CA ALA A 214 3.49 0.16 13.39
C ALA A 214 3.78 0.24 14.90
N GLU A 215 4.44 1.32 15.35
CA GLU A 215 4.91 1.49 16.72
C GLU A 215 3.89 2.15 17.66
N ASN A 216 3.02 3.03 17.15
CA ASN A 216 2.07 3.78 17.99
C ASN A 216 0.83 2.93 18.30
N GLU A 217 0.76 2.42 19.51
CA GLU A 217 -0.27 1.49 19.95
C GLU A 217 -1.66 2.13 20.16
N PHE A 218 -1.74 3.46 20.22
CA PHE A 218 -3.02 4.18 20.40
C PHE A 218 -3.61 4.74 19.11
N VAL A 219 -2.96 4.51 17.97
CA VAL A 219 -3.45 4.91 16.66
C VAL A 219 -4.16 3.75 15.97
N ASN A 220 -5.49 3.88 15.76
CA ASN A 220 -6.34 2.88 15.12
C ASN A 220 -7.41 3.56 14.26
N GLY A 221 -7.63 3.07 13.04
CA GLY A 221 -8.65 3.56 12.10
C GLY A 221 -8.30 4.86 11.38
N ILE A 222 -7.08 5.40 11.54
CA ILE A 222 -6.67 6.65 10.89
C ILE A 222 -6.37 6.45 9.41
N ILE A 223 -6.62 7.52 8.63
CA ILE A 223 -6.13 7.72 7.28
C ILE A 223 -5.09 8.83 7.33
N LEU A 224 -3.82 8.44 7.31
CA LEU A 224 -2.69 9.36 7.40
C LEU A 224 -2.27 9.82 6.01
N SER A 225 -2.59 11.06 5.64
CA SER A 225 -2.07 11.68 4.41
C SER A 225 -0.58 12.00 4.57
N VAL A 226 0.22 11.60 3.57
CA VAL A 226 1.65 11.94 3.44
C VAL A 226 1.86 12.45 2.03
N ASP A 227 1.53 13.72 1.80
CA ASP A 227 1.26 14.24 0.46
C ASP A 227 1.74 15.69 0.23
N GLY A 228 2.51 16.24 1.16
CA GLY A 228 3.00 17.62 1.03
C GLY A 228 1.92 18.70 1.09
N GLY A 229 0.74 18.36 1.66
CA GLY A 229 -0.40 19.25 1.81
C GLY A 229 -1.39 19.22 0.64
N GLU A 230 -1.21 18.34 -0.35
CA GLU A 230 -2.05 18.28 -1.57
C GLU A 230 -3.52 17.97 -1.25
N SER A 231 -3.82 17.20 -0.22
CA SER A 231 -5.20 16.87 0.19
C SER A 231 -5.83 17.89 1.14
N ALA A 232 -5.10 18.92 1.58
CA ALA A 232 -5.61 20.00 2.42
C ALA A 232 -6.16 21.20 1.62
N THR A 233 -6.05 21.14 0.29
CA THR A 233 -6.51 22.17 -0.65
C THR A 233 -7.79 21.79 -1.36
#